data_f8d23cde92d2a3ffcc6b6ff28fdd7746
#
_entry.id   f8d23cde92d2a3ffcc6b6ff28fdd7746
#
_cell.length_a   1.000
_cell.length_b   1.000
_cell.length_c   1.000
_cell.angle_alpha   90.00
_cell.angle_beta   90.00
_cell.angle_gamma   90.00
#
_symmetry.space_group_name_H-M   'P 1'
#
loop_
_entity.id
_entity.type
_entity.pdbx_description
1 polymer ?
#
loop_
_entity_poly.entity_id
_entity_poly.type
_entity_poly.pdbx_seq_one_letter_code
_entity_poly.pdbx_strand_id
1 'polypeptide(L)'
;MFHFQLSIFNYIMAIIRELNGHTPKFGKNCFLAENAAVIGDVEMGDDCSIWYGAVLRGDVHYIKIGNKVNIQDNATIHATYQKSPTNIGNNVSIAHNAVVHGCTIHDNVLIGMGAIVLDNAIIESNSIVAAGSVVTKGTVVESGWVYAGAPAKKLKQMGPELLRDEVERIVNSYSMYANWYK
;
A
#
# COMPACT_ATOMS: atom_id res chain seq x y z
N MET A 1 -50.86 2.33 -10.67
CA MET A 1 -49.77 2.05 -9.71
C MET A 1 -48.49 2.12 -10.54
N PHE A 2 -47.81 3.30 -10.53
CA PHE A 2 -46.59 3.49 -11.29
C PHE A 2 -45.40 3.01 -10.49
N HIS A 3 -44.72 1.95 -10.96
CA HIS A 3 -43.42 1.52 -10.43
C HIS A 3 -42.37 2.49 -10.98
N PHE A 4 -41.91 3.43 -10.16
CA PHE A 4 -40.67 4.16 -10.42
C PHE A 4 -39.50 3.23 -10.09
N GLN A 5 -38.94 2.61 -11.09
CA GLN A 5 -37.67 1.91 -10.98
C GLN A 5 -36.57 2.97 -11.07
N LEU A 6 -36.15 3.48 -9.91
CA LEU A 6 -34.96 4.32 -9.79
C LEU A 6 -33.73 3.46 -10.06
N SER A 7 -33.27 3.39 -11.30
CA SER A 7 -31.94 2.89 -11.59
C SER A 7 -30.93 4.00 -11.21
N ILE A 8 -30.55 4.01 -9.94
CA ILE A 8 -29.43 4.84 -9.49
C ILE A 8 -28.16 4.08 -9.88
N PHE A 9 -27.73 4.19 -11.13
CA PHE A 9 -26.35 3.92 -11.49
C PHE A 9 -25.51 5.11 -11.03
N ASN A 10 -25.30 5.26 -9.75
CA ASN A 10 -24.20 6.06 -9.26
C ASN A 10 -22.94 5.25 -9.52
N TYR A 11 -22.21 5.58 -10.57
CA TYR A 11 -20.80 5.22 -10.68
C TYR A 11 -20.09 5.91 -9.51
N ILE A 12 -19.98 5.23 -8.41
CA ILE A 12 -19.13 5.65 -7.29
C ILE A 12 -17.71 5.46 -7.82
N MET A 13 -17.02 6.54 -8.08
CA MET A 13 -15.60 6.52 -8.48
C MET A 13 -14.73 6.71 -7.24
N ALA A 14 -13.49 6.21 -7.30
CA ALA A 14 -12.48 6.48 -6.28
C ALA A 14 -12.40 7.99 -5.99
N ILE A 15 -12.16 8.36 -4.75
CA ILE A 15 -11.99 9.76 -4.33
C ILE A 15 -10.58 10.19 -4.72
N ILE A 16 -10.44 10.87 -5.86
CA ILE A 16 -9.19 11.49 -6.28
C ILE A 16 -9.30 12.98 -6.02
N ARG A 17 -8.47 13.51 -5.13
CA ARG A 17 -8.58 14.90 -4.72
C ARG A 17 -7.27 15.66 -4.84
N GLU A 18 -7.28 16.71 -5.62
CA GLU A 18 -6.22 17.72 -5.60
C GLU A 18 -6.19 18.43 -4.25
N LEU A 19 -5.00 18.68 -3.74
CA LEU A 19 -4.78 19.48 -2.53
C LEU A 19 -3.46 20.27 -2.64
N ASN A 20 -3.50 21.57 -2.30
CA ASN A 20 -2.35 22.47 -2.33
C ASN A 20 -1.59 22.49 -3.69
N GLY A 21 -2.31 22.39 -4.80
CA GLY A 21 -1.74 22.38 -6.16
C GLY A 21 -1.13 21.02 -6.58
N HIS A 22 -1.28 19.96 -5.78
CA HIS A 22 -0.86 18.62 -6.12
C HIS A 22 -2.04 17.73 -6.44
N THR A 23 -2.09 17.24 -7.67
CA THR A 23 -3.07 16.24 -8.14
C THR A 23 -2.41 14.88 -8.15
N PRO A 24 -3.05 13.83 -7.59
CA PRO A 24 -2.52 12.47 -7.66
C PRO A 24 -2.26 12.00 -9.09
N LYS A 25 -1.11 11.33 -9.30
CA LYS A 25 -0.68 10.81 -10.60
C LYS A 25 -0.59 9.30 -10.56
N PHE A 26 -1.06 8.67 -11.62
CA PHE A 26 -1.11 7.21 -11.77
C PHE A 26 -0.42 6.78 -13.05
N GLY A 27 0.31 5.68 -12.97
CA GLY A 27 0.84 4.98 -14.12
C GLY A 27 -0.25 4.26 -14.91
N LYS A 28 0.15 3.40 -15.84
CA LYS A 28 -0.75 2.62 -16.69
C LYS A 28 -1.34 1.44 -15.91
N ASN A 29 -2.51 0.97 -16.36
CA ASN A 29 -3.18 -0.24 -15.86
C ASN A 29 -3.48 -0.26 -14.36
N CYS A 30 -3.53 0.88 -13.70
CA CYS A 30 -3.90 0.96 -12.29
C CYS A 30 -5.39 0.64 -12.07
N PHE A 31 -5.69 -0.02 -10.97
CA PHE A 31 -7.04 -0.25 -10.46
C PHE A 31 -7.25 0.54 -9.18
N LEU A 32 -8.36 1.26 -9.09
CA LEU A 32 -8.81 1.97 -7.90
C LEU A 32 -10.24 1.56 -7.58
N ALA A 33 -10.44 0.94 -6.42
CA ALA A 33 -11.78 0.60 -5.94
C ALA A 33 -12.61 1.87 -5.71
N GLU A 34 -13.93 1.78 -5.86
CA GLU A 34 -14.85 2.92 -5.91
C GLU A 34 -14.82 3.82 -4.65
N ASN A 35 -14.48 3.27 -3.50
CA ASN A 35 -14.38 4.02 -2.25
C ASN A 35 -12.93 4.20 -1.74
N ALA A 36 -11.93 3.90 -2.57
CA ALA A 36 -10.55 4.26 -2.27
C ALA A 36 -10.36 5.77 -2.32
N ALA A 37 -9.50 6.32 -1.46
CA ALA A 37 -9.22 7.75 -1.42
C ALA A 37 -7.73 8.03 -1.68
N VAL A 38 -7.44 8.87 -2.69
CA VAL A 38 -6.09 9.30 -3.03
C VAL A 38 -6.06 10.83 -3.09
N ILE A 39 -5.31 11.45 -2.21
CA ILE A 39 -5.37 12.89 -1.93
C ILE A 39 -3.99 13.52 -2.00
N GLY A 40 -3.85 14.65 -2.72
CA GLY A 40 -2.67 15.49 -2.72
C GLY A 40 -1.48 14.90 -3.49
N ASP A 41 -0.27 15.07 -2.93
CA ASP A 41 1.00 14.72 -3.58
C ASP A 41 1.27 13.20 -3.51
N VAL A 42 0.60 12.46 -4.39
CA VAL A 42 0.74 11.02 -4.55
C VAL A 42 1.14 10.71 -5.99
N GLU A 43 2.26 10.02 -6.15
CA GLU A 43 2.72 9.50 -7.44
C GLU A 43 2.80 7.97 -7.38
N MET A 44 2.17 7.28 -8.35
CA MET A 44 2.11 5.83 -8.40
C MET A 44 2.49 5.32 -9.79
N GLY A 45 3.32 4.28 -9.84
CA GLY A 45 3.76 3.63 -11.07
C GLY A 45 2.71 2.78 -11.75
N ASP A 46 3.16 1.92 -12.66
CA ASP A 46 2.31 1.07 -13.49
C ASP A 46 1.81 -0.19 -12.74
N ASP A 47 0.70 -0.76 -13.20
CA ASP A 47 0.14 -2.05 -12.75
C ASP A 47 -0.16 -2.12 -11.24
N CYS A 48 -0.48 -0.99 -10.62
CA CYS A 48 -0.82 -0.91 -9.20
C CYS A 48 -2.32 -1.10 -8.95
N SER A 49 -2.68 -1.48 -7.72
CA SER A 49 -4.08 -1.61 -7.31
C SER A 49 -4.32 -1.04 -5.91
N ILE A 50 -5.35 -0.21 -5.78
CA ILE A 50 -5.82 0.36 -4.52
C ILE A 50 -7.22 -0.16 -4.24
N TRP A 51 -7.37 -0.86 -3.11
CA TRP A 51 -8.57 -1.62 -2.79
C TRP A 51 -9.53 -0.86 -1.89
N TYR A 52 -10.64 -1.49 -1.55
CA TYR A 52 -11.76 -0.86 -0.87
C TYR A 52 -11.38 -0.23 0.47
N GLY A 53 -11.78 1.02 0.67
CA GLY A 53 -11.52 1.76 1.91
C GLY A 53 -10.05 2.15 2.14
N ALA A 54 -9.14 1.84 1.23
CA ALA A 54 -7.75 2.26 1.36
C ALA A 54 -7.61 3.78 1.19
N VAL A 55 -6.74 4.41 1.99
CA VAL A 55 -6.53 5.86 2.01
C VAL A 55 -5.06 6.17 1.81
N LEU A 56 -4.74 6.91 0.75
CA LEU A 56 -3.42 7.46 0.46
C LEU A 56 -3.51 8.99 0.56
N ARG A 57 -2.92 9.56 1.60
CA ARG A 57 -3.05 11.00 1.85
C ARG A 57 -1.71 11.71 1.87
N GLY A 58 -1.34 12.29 0.72
CA GLY A 58 -0.14 13.09 0.49
C GLY A 58 -0.41 14.59 0.71
N ASP A 59 -1.00 14.96 1.84
CA ASP A 59 -1.40 16.34 2.15
C ASP A 59 -0.32 17.13 2.90
N VAL A 60 0.55 16.44 3.63
CA VAL A 60 1.59 17.02 4.47
C VAL A 60 3.00 16.73 3.97
N HIS A 61 3.18 15.70 3.17
CA HIS A 61 4.39 15.33 2.44
C HIS A 61 4.04 14.38 1.29
N TYR A 62 4.95 14.19 0.33
CA TYR A 62 4.71 13.31 -0.81
C TYR A 62 4.64 11.84 -0.41
N ILE A 63 3.91 11.08 -1.23
CA ILE A 63 3.88 9.62 -1.26
C ILE A 63 4.30 9.18 -2.67
N LYS A 64 5.39 8.41 -2.76
CA LYS A 64 5.86 7.82 -4.03
C LYS A 64 5.78 6.31 -3.98
N ILE A 65 5.20 5.73 -5.02
CA ILE A 65 4.90 4.30 -5.13
C ILE A 65 5.42 3.80 -6.47
N GLY A 66 6.19 2.72 -6.45
CA GLY A 66 6.72 2.05 -7.64
C GLY A 66 5.64 1.28 -8.42
N ASN A 67 6.09 0.31 -9.19
CA ASN A 67 5.23 -0.50 -10.05
C ASN A 67 4.76 -1.78 -9.34
N LYS A 68 3.62 -2.34 -9.78
CA LYS A 68 3.06 -3.59 -9.27
C LYS A 68 2.88 -3.61 -7.75
N VAL A 69 2.41 -2.50 -7.20
CA VAL A 69 2.10 -2.37 -5.78
C VAL A 69 0.60 -2.59 -5.56
N ASN A 70 0.25 -3.41 -4.57
CA ASN A 70 -1.14 -3.53 -4.13
C ASN A 70 -1.30 -2.97 -2.72
N ILE A 71 -2.28 -2.10 -2.56
CA ILE A 71 -2.68 -1.47 -1.29
C ILE A 71 -4.07 -1.96 -0.98
N GLN A 72 -4.13 -2.93 -0.06
CA GLN A 72 -5.32 -3.73 0.20
C GLN A 72 -6.34 -2.99 1.07
N ASP A 73 -7.49 -3.63 1.26
CA ASP A 73 -8.66 -2.99 1.89
C ASP A 73 -8.31 -2.36 3.24
N ASN A 74 -8.80 -1.12 3.43
CA ASN A 74 -8.64 -0.31 4.63
C ASN A 74 -7.17 0.00 5.01
N ALA A 75 -6.19 -0.25 4.16
CA ALA A 75 -4.82 0.16 4.44
C ALA A 75 -4.70 1.69 4.37
N THR A 76 -3.84 2.25 5.22
CA THR A 76 -3.62 3.69 5.29
C THR A 76 -2.16 4.02 5.00
N ILE A 77 -1.94 4.89 4.01
CA ILE A 77 -0.62 5.42 3.67
C ILE A 77 -0.60 6.93 3.94
N HIS A 78 0.33 7.35 4.78
CA HIS A 78 0.45 8.77 5.14
C HIS A 78 1.93 9.17 5.36
N ALA A 79 2.17 10.37 5.82
CA ALA A 79 3.49 10.94 6.01
C ALA A 79 3.50 11.93 7.18
N THR A 80 4.67 12.33 7.67
CA THR A 80 4.80 13.38 8.67
C THR A 80 5.15 14.73 8.01
N TYR A 81 4.40 15.77 8.37
CA TYR A 81 4.55 17.12 7.83
C TYR A 81 6.00 17.57 7.73
N GLN A 82 6.47 17.84 6.52
CA GLN A 82 7.81 18.33 6.17
C GLN A 82 9.00 17.55 6.79
N LYS A 83 8.77 16.31 7.27
CA LYS A 83 9.82 15.52 7.94
C LYS A 83 10.07 14.15 7.31
N SER A 84 9.03 13.38 7.13
CA SER A 84 9.16 11.99 6.73
C SER A 84 8.17 11.67 5.60
N PRO A 85 8.61 11.69 4.33
CA PRO A 85 7.80 11.23 3.20
C PRO A 85 7.62 9.71 3.25
N THR A 86 6.70 9.19 2.46
CA THR A 86 6.55 7.76 2.27
C THR A 86 7.00 7.36 0.87
N ASN A 87 7.96 6.44 0.81
CA ASN A 87 8.46 5.87 -0.43
C ASN A 87 8.24 4.35 -0.43
N ILE A 88 7.63 3.84 -1.48
CA ILE A 88 7.34 2.41 -1.66
C ILE A 88 7.91 1.98 -3.01
N GLY A 89 8.74 0.95 -3.00
CA GLY A 89 9.39 0.37 -4.17
C GLY A 89 8.43 -0.45 -5.04
N ASN A 90 9.00 -1.35 -5.83
CA ASN A 90 8.25 -2.19 -6.76
C ASN A 90 7.89 -3.54 -6.13
N ASN A 91 6.84 -4.20 -6.65
CA ASN A 91 6.41 -5.53 -6.18
C ASN A 91 6.16 -5.56 -4.66
N VAL A 92 5.48 -4.55 -4.13
CA VAL A 92 5.17 -4.44 -2.71
C VAL A 92 3.69 -4.72 -2.47
N SER A 93 3.40 -5.52 -1.44
CA SER A 93 2.05 -5.75 -0.95
C SER A 93 1.87 -5.09 0.41
N ILE A 94 0.93 -4.15 0.51
CA ILE A 94 0.48 -3.56 1.77
C ILE A 94 -0.86 -4.21 2.10
N ALA A 95 -0.84 -5.18 3.01
CA ALA A 95 -1.99 -6.02 3.28
C ALA A 95 -3.10 -5.30 4.07
N HIS A 96 -4.27 -5.94 4.15
CA HIS A 96 -5.48 -5.37 4.75
C HIS A 96 -5.24 -4.71 6.12
N ASN A 97 -5.82 -3.54 6.32
CA ASN A 97 -5.72 -2.75 7.57
C ASN A 97 -4.30 -2.36 7.99
N ALA A 98 -3.29 -2.50 7.14
CA ALA A 98 -1.94 -2.05 7.49
C ALA A 98 -1.84 -0.52 7.49
N VAL A 99 -0.96 0.01 8.33
CA VAL A 99 -0.63 1.44 8.38
C VAL A 99 0.83 1.64 8.00
N VAL A 100 1.07 2.41 6.95
CA VAL A 100 2.41 2.77 6.46
C VAL A 100 2.57 4.28 6.56
N HIS A 101 3.49 4.72 7.42
CA HIS A 101 3.59 6.12 7.78
C HIS A 101 5.03 6.62 7.74
N GLY A 102 5.34 7.58 6.87
CA GLY A 102 6.59 8.31 6.84
C GLY A 102 7.86 7.44 6.71
N CYS A 103 7.82 6.36 5.95
CA CYS A 103 8.88 5.35 5.90
C CYS A 103 9.32 5.05 4.45
N THR A 104 10.38 4.27 4.32
CA THR A 104 10.86 3.76 3.03
C THR A 104 10.74 2.25 3.00
N ILE A 105 10.02 1.74 2.00
CA ILE A 105 9.86 0.32 1.72
C ILE A 105 10.51 0.06 0.36
N HIS A 106 11.50 -0.83 0.32
CA HIS A 106 12.16 -1.22 -0.92
C HIS A 106 11.38 -2.30 -1.68
N ASP A 107 12.00 -2.90 -2.68
CA ASP A 107 11.33 -3.83 -3.60
C ASP A 107 11.08 -5.21 -3.00
N ASN A 108 10.06 -5.91 -3.49
CA ASN A 108 9.73 -7.28 -3.12
C ASN A 108 9.48 -7.43 -1.60
N VAL A 109 8.59 -6.62 -1.06
CA VAL A 109 8.25 -6.59 0.37
C VAL A 109 6.78 -6.92 0.58
N LEU A 110 6.50 -7.67 1.63
CA LEU A 110 5.15 -7.87 2.17
C LEU A 110 5.03 -7.20 3.54
N ILE A 111 4.13 -6.22 3.64
CA ILE A 111 3.64 -5.68 4.91
C ILE A 111 2.36 -6.41 5.25
N GLY A 112 2.40 -7.24 6.29
CA GLY A 112 1.31 -8.13 6.70
C GLY A 112 0.07 -7.40 7.21
N MET A 113 -1.05 -8.10 7.25
CA MET A 113 -2.36 -7.57 7.67
C MET A 113 -2.27 -6.92 9.06
N GLY A 114 -2.80 -5.69 9.17
CA GLY A 114 -2.81 -4.94 10.44
C GLY A 114 -1.42 -4.55 10.96
N ALA A 115 -0.35 -4.72 10.19
CA ALA A 115 0.97 -4.26 10.59
C ALA A 115 1.07 -2.74 10.54
N ILE A 116 1.90 -2.16 11.41
CA ILE A 116 2.14 -0.72 11.50
C ILE A 116 3.62 -0.46 11.26
N VAL A 117 3.92 0.39 10.28
CA VAL A 117 5.29 0.84 9.96
C VAL A 117 5.38 2.34 10.21
N LEU A 118 6.25 2.76 11.12
CA LEU A 118 6.34 4.14 11.60
C LEU A 118 7.47 4.92 10.91
N ASP A 119 7.48 6.23 11.18
CA ASP A 119 8.37 7.22 10.56
C ASP A 119 9.83 6.80 10.52
N ASN A 120 10.48 7.09 9.40
CA ASN A 120 11.90 6.83 9.15
C ASN A 120 12.31 5.35 9.30
N ALA A 121 11.36 4.42 9.40
CA ALA A 121 11.68 3.02 9.26
C ALA A 121 12.10 2.73 7.81
N ILE A 122 13.03 1.79 7.65
CA ILE A 122 13.49 1.30 6.35
C ILE A 122 13.20 -0.19 6.29
N ILE A 123 12.42 -0.58 5.32
CA ILE A 123 12.13 -1.99 5.05
C ILE A 123 12.94 -2.36 3.82
N GLU A 124 14.03 -3.09 4.01
CA GLU A 124 14.90 -3.49 2.91
C GLU A 124 14.26 -4.55 2.02
N SER A 125 14.73 -4.66 0.79
CA SER A 125 14.18 -5.56 -0.22
C SER A 125 14.14 -7.02 0.23
N ASN A 126 13.21 -7.78 -0.35
CA ASN A 126 13.07 -9.22 -0.08
C ASN A 126 12.85 -9.49 1.41
N SER A 127 11.95 -8.76 2.05
CA SER A 127 11.63 -8.93 3.47
C SER A 127 10.12 -8.96 3.73
N ILE A 128 9.75 -9.47 4.89
CA ILE A 128 8.35 -9.56 5.34
C ILE A 128 8.23 -8.94 6.73
N VAL A 129 7.29 -8.04 6.88
CA VAL A 129 6.74 -7.63 8.18
C VAL A 129 5.50 -8.46 8.43
N ALA A 130 5.52 -9.32 9.44
CA ALA A 130 4.41 -10.23 9.74
C ALA A 130 3.14 -9.49 10.17
N ALA A 131 1.99 -10.13 10.02
CA ALA A 131 0.70 -9.56 10.40
C ALA A 131 0.70 -9.09 11.88
N GLY A 132 0.04 -7.96 12.14
CA GLY A 132 -0.09 -7.36 13.48
C GLY A 132 1.21 -6.83 14.08
N SER A 133 2.30 -6.78 13.33
CA SER A 133 3.59 -6.32 13.84
C SER A 133 3.69 -4.79 13.86
N VAL A 134 4.51 -4.26 14.77
CA VAL A 134 4.79 -2.81 14.87
C VAL A 134 6.28 -2.56 14.62
N VAL A 135 6.60 -2.05 13.43
CA VAL A 135 7.93 -1.56 13.10
C VAL A 135 8.05 -0.12 13.61
N THR A 136 8.80 0.05 14.68
CA THR A 136 8.94 1.34 15.35
C THR A 136 9.79 2.31 14.55
N LYS A 137 9.67 3.60 14.88
CA LYS A 137 10.39 4.70 14.24
C LYS A 137 11.89 4.43 14.09
N GLY A 138 12.43 4.62 12.89
CA GLY A 138 13.86 4.49 12.59
C GLY A 138 14.39 3.04 12.60
N THR A 139 13.52 2.05 12.73
CA THR A 139 13.92 0.63 12.66
C THR A 139 14.30 0.26 11.22
N VAL A 140 15.39 -0.47 11.08
CA VAL A 140 15.75 -1.12 9.80
C VAL A 140 15.33 -2.59 9.86
N VAL A 141 14.44 -2.96 8.95
CA VAL A 141 14.10 -4.36 8.65
C VAL A 141 15.07 -4.84 7.58
N GLU A 142 15.99 -5.70 7.94
CA GLU A 142 17.06 -6.13 7.07
C GLU A 142 16.57 -7.03 5.92
N SER A 143 17.23 -6.89 4.79
CA SER A 143 16.96 -7.70 3.59
C SER A 143 17.05 -9.20 3.86
N GLY A 144 16.11 -9.96 3.31
CA GLY A 144 16.08 -11.41 3.45
C GLY A 144 15.59 -11.91 4.82
N TRP A 145 14.86 -11.08 5.57
CA TRP A 145 14.34 -11.46 6.90
C TRP A 145 12.84 -11.26 7.04
N VAL A 146 12.25 -12.09 7.89
CA VAL A 146 10.90 -11.89 8.44
C VAL A 146 11.04 -11.25 9.81
N TYR A 147 10.33 -10.12 10.01
CA TYR A 147 10.21 -9.45 11.31
C TYR A 147 8.80 -9.62 11.84
N ALA A 148 8.67 -9.83 13.16
CA ALA A 148 7.38 -10.03 13.81
C ALA A 148 7.34 -9.45 15.22
N GLY A 149 6.13 -9.15 15.71
CA GLY A 149 5.85 -8.69 17.08
C GLY A 149 5.71 -7.17 17.20
N ALA A 150 5.49 -6.71 18.43
CA ALA A 150 5.34 -5.30 18.78
C ALA A 150 6.19 -5.01 20.04
N PRO A 151 7.38 -4.41 19.89
CA PRO A 151 8.04 -3.98 18.64
C PRO A 151 8.51 -5.17 17.80
N ALA A 152 8.50 -4.99 16.48
CA ALA A 152 8.93 -6.01 15.54
C ALA A 152 10.43 -6.33 15.69
N LYS A 153 10.76 -7.62 15.71
CA LYS A 153 12.13 -8.14 15.81
C LYS A 153 12.34 -9.22 14.75
N LYS A 154 13.60 -9.50 14.44
CA LYS A 154 13.98 -10.62 13.58
C LYS A 154 13.37 -11.92 14.10
N LEU A 155 12.62 -12.61 13.22
CA LEU A 155 11.99 -13.88 13.54
C LEU A 155 12.70 -15.05 12.86
N LYS A 156 12.81 -15.00 11.52
CA LYS A 156 13.45 -16.03 10.72
C LYS A 156 13.97 -15.49 9.43
N GLN A 157 14.94 -16.17 8.83
CA GLN A 157 15.46 -15.85 7.50
C GLN A 157 14.41 -16.20 6.43
N MET A 158 14.31 -15.35 5.40
CA MET A 158 13.42 -15.56 4.28
C MET A 158 14.14 -16.41 3.21
N GLY A 159 13.70 -17.64 3.03
CA GLY A 159 14.20 -18.50 1.95
C GLY A 159 13.55 -18.17 0.60
N PRO A 160 14.11 -18.70 -0.51
CA PRO A 160 13.54 -18.49 -1.86
C PRO A 160 12.08 -18.93 -1.99
N GLU A 161 11.69 -19.98 -1.29
CA GLU A 161 10.31 -20.48 -1.28
C GLU A 161 9.34 -19.45 -0.68
N LEU A 162 9.70 -18.87 0.45
CA LEU A 162 8.87 -17.87 1.13
C LEU A 162 8.73 -16.59 0.30
N LEU A 163 9.81 -16.18 -0.40
CA LEU A 163 9.76 -15.05 -1.33
C LEU A 163 8.74 -15.34 -2.45
N ARG A 164 8.87 -16.49 -3.11
CA ARG A 164 7.96 -16.88 -4.20
C ARG A 164 6.53 -17.06 -3.71
N ASP A 165 6.33 -17.82 -2.63
CA ASP A 165 5.01 -18.30 -2.22
C ASP A 165 4.22 -17.26 -1.42
N GLU A 166 4.88 -16.26 -0.82
CA GLU A 166 4.20 -15.19 -0.08
C GLU A 166 4.29 -13.83 -0.80
N VAL A 167 5.47 -13.39 -1.23
CA VAL A 167 5.61 -12.04 -1.81
C VAL A 167 5.17 -12.02 -3.26
N GLU A 168 5.81 -12.80 -4.12
CA GLU A 168 5.53 -12.79 -5.57
C GLU A 168 4.12 -13.29 -5.89
N ARG A 169 3.66 -14.35 -5.22
CA ARG A 169 2.31 -14.89 -5.40
C ARG A 169 1.25 -13.83 -5.09
N ILE A 170 1.38 -13.12 -3.97
CA ILE A 170 0.39 -12.10 -3.59
C ILE A 170 0.36 -10.97 -4.63
N VAL A 171 1.52 -10.42 -5.01
CA VAL A 171 1.62 -9.37 -6.03
C VAL A 171 0.94 -9.79 -7.33
N ASN A 172 1.24 -11.00 -7.83
CA ASN A 172 0.65 -11.51 -9.07
C ASN A 172 -0.85 -11.77 -8.93
N SER A 173 -1.30 -12.28 -7.79
CA SER A 173 -2.72 -12.51 -7.52
C SER A 173 -3.52 -11.21 -7.53
N TYR A 174 -3.01 -10.15 -6.92
CA TYR A 174 -3.71 -8.85 -6.90
C TYR A 174 -3.76 -8.18 -8.27
N SER A 175 -2.74 -8.36 -9.10
CA SER A 175 -2.81 -7.96 -10.52
C SER A 175 -3.91 -8.71 -11.28
N MET A 176 -4.07 -10.00 -11.02
CA MET A 176 -5.15 -10.81 -11.60
C MET A 176 -6.53 -10.38 -11.06
N TYR A 177 -6.65 -10.21 -9.73
CA TYR A 177 -7.93 -9.81 -9.11
C TYR A 177 -8.41 -8.47 -9.63
N ALA A 178 -7.52 -7.49 -9.79
CA ALA A 178 -7.87 -6.18 -10.36
C ALA A 178 -8.53 -6.28 -11.74
N ASN A 179 -8.17 -7.29 -12.54
CA ASN A 179 -8.78 -7.51 -13.85
C ASN A 179 -10.21 -8.06 -13.80
N TRP A 180 -10.66 -8.61 -12.67
CA TRP A 180 -12.05 -9.05 -12.50
C TRP A 180 -13.03 -7.88 -12.33
N TYR A 181 -12.51 -6.70 -12.01
CA TYR A 181 -13.30 -5.49 -11.77
C TYR A 181 -13.24 -4.50 -12.94
N LYS A 182 -12.47 -4.81 -13.99
CA LYS A 182 -12.39 -4.05 -15.26
C LYS A 182 -13.34 -4.66 -16.30
#